data_0f36f15d0d6cf2821a2134a7cd9ac544
#
_entry.id   0f36f15d0d6cf2821a2134a7cd9ac544
#
_cell.length_a   1.000
_cell.length_b   1.000
_cell.length_c   1.000
_cell.angle_alpha   90.00
_cell.angle_beta   90.00
_cell.angle_gamma   90.00
#
_symmetry.space_group_name_H-M   'P 1'
#
loop_
_entity.id
_entity.type
_entity.pdbx_description
1 polymer ?
#
loop_
_entity_poly.entity_id
_entity_poly.type
_entity_poly.pdbx_seq_one_letter_code
_entity_poly.pdbx_strand_id
1 'polypeptide(L)'
;MKLQTITRILIGILITFTVVGIAAAQKADYRISAPYSHKNLTIFLIHGRDQTNKSNVMTLQEAMERKLFVVYETSEVNELEVENLSKTQDVFIQSGDIVKGGKQDRVLAVSIIIPARSGRVKIEAFCVESGRWQKRGSEDSTKFTSSNDRIVTRELKIAANATRSQQEVWDKVNEAQGRLSTNVGATVNSAVSRSSLQLSLENKQVVASVNEYVKE
;
A
#
# COMPACT_ATOMS: atom_id res chain seq x y z
N MET A 1 16.14 -35.88 59.94
CA MET A 1 15.19 -34.92 59.40
C MET A 1 15.84 -33.76 58.64
N LYS A 2 17.01 -33.22 59.02
CA LYS A 2 17.65 -32.06 58.33
C LYS A 2 18.27 -32.37 56.94
N LEU A 3 18.78 -33.59 56.74
CA LEU A 3 19.49 -33.97 55.51
C LEU A 3 18.52 -34.12 54.31
N GLN A 4 17.33 -34.68 54.52
CA GLN A 4 16.31 -34.85 53.45
C GLN A 4 15.70 -33.52 52.99
N THR A 5 15.65 -32.50 53.85
CA THR A 5 15.13 -31.18 53.52
C THR A 5 16.11 -30.41 52.63
N ILE A 6 17.42 -30.53 52.90
CA ILE A 6 18.46 -29.89 52.08
C ILE A 6 18.52 -30.50 50.67
N THR A 7 18.39 -31.83 50.56
CA THR A 7 18.39 -32.52 49.26
C THR A 7 17.17 -32.12 48.39
N ARG A 8 16.00 -31.93 48.98
CA ARG A 8 14.80 -31.47 48.27
C ARG A 8 14.89 -30.01 47.79
N ILE A 9 15.55 -29.16 48.57
CA ILE A 9 15.79 -27.74 48.19
C ILE A 9 16.81 -27.67 47.05
N LEU A 10 17.88 -28.47 47.09
CA LEU A 10 18.89 -28.53 46.02
C LEU A 10 18.31 -29.08 44.69
N ILE A 11 17.44 -30.07 44.74
CA ILE A 11 16.76 -30.60 43.54
C ILE A 11 15.75 -29.59 43.00
N GLY A 12 15.04 -28.84 43.86
CA GLY A 12 14.12 -27.79 43.44
C GLY A 12 14.83 -26.62 42.74
N ILE A 13 16.03 -26.24 43.18
CA ILE A 13 16.84 -25.18 42.56
C ILE A 13 17.43 -25.65 41.21
N LEU A 14 17.79 -26.93 41.09
CA LEU A 14 18.34 -27.47 39.84
C LEU A 14 17.27 -27.57 38.71
N ILE A 15 16.00 -27.79 39.06
CA ILE A 15 14.91 -27.88 38.09
C ILE A 15 14.48 -26.49 37.60
N THR A 16 14.64 -25.43 38.39
CA THR A 16 14.31 -24.06 37.99
C THR A 16 15.34 -23.42 37.06
N PHE A 17 16.56 -23.96 36.95
CA PHE A 17 17.60 -23.43 36.05
C PHE A 17 17.60 -24.02 34.63
N THR A 18 16.79 -25.03 34.33
CA THR A 18 16.77 -25.70 33.02
C THR A 18 15.69 -25.20 32.09
N VAL A 19 14.93 -24.16 32.45
CA VAL A 19 13.94 -23.51 31.58
C VAL A 19 14.36 -22.07 31.22
N VAL A 20 15.65 -21.83 31.08
CA VAL A 20 16.10 -20.73 30.22
C VAL A 20 15.99 -21.27 28.79
N GLY A 21 14.80 -21.14 28.22
CA GLY A 21 14.57 -21.40 26.80
C GLY A 21 15.62 -20.62 26.02
N ILE A 22 16.49 -21.33 25.33
CA ILE A 22 17.27 -20.78 24.24
C ILE A 22 16.23 -20.30 23.25
N ALA A 23 15.88 -19.02 23.33
CA ALA A 23 15.25 -18.35 22.20
C ALA A 23 16.31 -18.41 21.10
N ALA A 24 16.28 -19.49 20.31
CA ALA A 24 17.02 -19.55 19.07
C ALA A 24 16.52 -18.35 18.29
N ALA A 25 17.35 -17.31 18.18
CA ALA A 25 17.10 -16.22 17.29
C ALA A 25 16.89 -16.87 15.92
N GLN A 26 15.64 -16.94 15.46
CA GLN A 26 15.33 -17.44 14.14
C GLN A 26 16.17 -16.60 13.18
N LYS A 27 17.18 -17.23 12.58
CA LYS A 27 18.06 -16.57 11.61
C LYS A 27 17.13 -16.05 10.53
N ALA A 28 17.04 -14.73 10.41
CA ALA A 28 16.18 -14.12 9.40
C ALA A 28 16.52 -14.71 8.03
N ASP A 29 15.55 -15.32 7.38
CA ASP A 29 15.72 -16.04 6.10
C ASP A 29 15.78 -15.03 4.92
N TYR A 30 16.35 -13.85 5.18
CA TYR A 30 16.51 -12.80 4.19
C TYR A 30 17.89 -12.16 4.25
N ARG A 31 18.34 -11.60 3.13
CA ARG A 31 19.57 -10.84 2.96
C ARG A 31 19.23 -9.44 2.45
N ILE A 32 19.80 -8.42 3.06
CA ILE A 32 19.70 -7.03 2.60
C ILE A 32 20.89 -6.75 1.69
N SER A 33 20.67 -6.10 0.53
CA SER A 33 21.71 -5.67 -0.38
C SER A 33 22.57 -4.55 0.20
N ALA A 34 23.70 -4.25 -0.43
CA ALA A 34 24.33 -2.95 -0.29
C ALA A 34 23.35 -1.82 -0.72
N PRO A 35 23.52 -0.58 -0.21
CA PRO A 35 22.69 0.54 -0.62
C PRO A 35 22.91 0.93 -2.08
N TYR A 36 21.82 1.24 -2.77
CA TYR A 36 21.82 1.96 -4.05
C TYR A 36 21.41 3.40 -3.74
N SER A 37 22.30 4.36 -3.92
CA SER A 37 22.05 5.75 -3.52
C SER A 37 22.17 6.69 -4.72
N HIS A 38 21.17 7.57 -4.87
CA HIS A 38 21.18 8.68 -5.81
C HIS A 38 20.61 9.92 -5.11
N LYS A 39 21.37 11.04 -5.08
CA LYS A 39 20.98 12.27 -4.37
C LYS A 39 20.53 11.97 -2.92
N ASN A 40 19.29 12.25 -2.59
CA ASN A 40 18.68 12.02 -1.27
C ASN A 40 17.87 10.72 -1.15
N LEU A 41 17.90 9.85 -2.18
CA LEU A 41 17.25 8.54 -2.19
C LEU A 41 18.26 7.42 -1.96
N THR A 42 17.97 6.52 -1.03
CA THR A 42 18.73 5.28 -0.83
C THR A 42 17.78 4.10 -0.81
N ILE A 43 18.07 3.10 -1.64
CA ILE A 43 17.26 1.89 -1.78
C ILE A 43 18.07 0.69 -1.31
N PHE A 44 17.47 -0.18 -0.52
CA PHE A 44 17.99 -1.49 -0.13
C PHE A 44 17.08 -2.57 -0.67
N LEU A 45 17.64 -3.55 -1.37
CA LEU A 45 16.87 -4.72 -1.81
C LEU A 45 16.88 -5.78 -0.70
N ILE A 46 15.71 -6.30 -0.39
CA ILE A 46 15.54 -7.39 0.57
C ILE A 46 15.33 -8.68 -0.24
N HIS A 47 16.30 -9.60 -0.16
CA HIS A 47 16.26 -10.89 -0.81
C HIS A 47 15.81 -11.94 0.22
N GLY A 48 14.76 -12.67 -0.08
CA GLY A 48 14.24 -13.78 0.72
C GLY A 48 13.99 -15.00 -0.14
N ARG A 49 13.57 -16.10 0.48
CA ARG A 49 13.06 -17.24 -0.26
C ARG A 49 11.64 -16.93 -0.74
N ASP A 50 11.34 -17.35 -1.94
CA ASP A 50 9.96 -17.35 -2.42
C ASP A 50 9.15 -18.35 -1.57
N GLN A 51 8.13 -17.85 -0.89
CA GLN A 51 7.22 -18.64 -0.06
C GLN A 51 6.01 -19.13 -0.85
N THR A 52 5.87 -18.67 -2.09
CA THR A 52 4.74 -19.03 -2.94
C THR A 52 5.21 -19.83 -4.15
N ASN A 53 4.58 -20.96 -4.41
CA ASN A 53 4.74 -21.68 -5.67
C ASN A 53 3.95 -21.02 -6.82
N LYS A 54 3.35 -19.85 -6.58
CA LYS A 54 2.52 -19.11 -7.54
C LYS A 54 3.34 -17.99 -8.19
N SER A 55 3.99 -18.29 -9.29
CA SER A 55 4.64 -17.29 -10.16
C SER A 55 3.64 -16.48 -11.01
N ASN A 56 2.34 -16.60 -10.74
CA ASN A 56 1.29 -16.14 -11.66
C ASN A 56 0.40 -15.06 -11.02
N VAL A 57 1.03 -14.07 -10.38
CA VAL A 57 0.34 -12.93 -9.74
C VAL A 57 0.67 -11.66 -10.52
N MET A 58 -0.36 -10.94 -10.95
CA MET A 58 -0.22 -9.61 -11.55
C MET A 58 -0.33 -8.54 -10.47
N THR A 59 0.28 -7.38 -10.69
CA THR A 59 -0.03 -6.18 -9.92
C THR A 59 -1.40 -5.62 -10.33
N LEU A 60 -2.02 -4.81 -9.46
CA LEU A 60 -3.28 -4.12 -9.79
C LEU A 60 -3.15 -3.33 -11.10
N GLN A 61 -2.07 -2.55 -11.24
CA GLN A 61 -1.81 -1.75 -12.42
C GLN A 61 -1.75 -2.61 -13.69
N GLU A 62 -0.90 -3.64 -13.71
CA GLU A 62 -0.76 -4.53 -14.85
C GLU A 62 -2.10 -5.16 -15.24
N ALA A 63 -2.87 -5.62 -14.26
CA ALA A 63 -4.15 -6.27 -14.50
C ALA A 63 -5.19 -5.30 -15.08
N MET A 64 -5.23 -4.05 -14.61
CA MET A 64 -6.13 -3.01 -15.14
C MET A 64 -5.74 -2.57 -16.55
N GLU A 65 -4.45 -2.37 -16.84
CA GLU A 65 -3.94 -2.02 -18.16
C GLU A 65 -4.26 -3.12 -19.20
N ARG A 66 -4.14 -4.39 -18.77
CA ARG A 66 -4.51 -5.56 -19.60
C ARG A 66 -6.01 -5.81 -19.69
N LYS A 67 -6.84 -4.97 -19.03
CA LYS A 67 -8.31 -5.11 -18.97
C LYS A 67 -8.76 -6.47 -18.38
N LEU A 68 -7.95 -7.03 -17.50
CA LEU A 68 -8.21 -8.27 -16.77
C LEU A 68 -8.70 -8.01 -15.34
N PHE A 69 -8.82 -6.74 -14.94
CA PHE A 69 -9.30 -6.36 -13.63
C PHE A 69 -10.15 -5.11 -13.72
N VAL A 70 -11.24 -5.07 -12.97
CA VAL A 70 -12.16 -3.93 -12.94
C VAL A 70 -12.36 -3.49 -11.51
N VAL A 71 -12.31 -2.18 -11.29
CA VAL A 71 -12.70 -1.54 -10.04
C VAL A 71 -13.99 -0.76 -10.30
N TYR A 72 -15.02 -1.05 -9.53
CA TYR A 72 -16.36 -0.47 -9.68
C TYR A 72 -16.64 0.53 -8.56
N GLU A 73 -17.30 1.63 -8.92
CA GLU A 73 -17.85 2.60 -7.98
C GLU A 73 -19.13 2.04 -7.35
N THR A 74 -19.20 2.01 -6.02
CA THR A 74 -20.38 1.55 -5.26
C THR A 74 -21.27 2.69 -4.83
N SER A 75 -20.81 3.93 -4.90
CA SER A 75 -21.40 5.11 -4.29
C SER A 75 -21.32 5.15 -2.76
N GLU A 76 -20.61 4.20 -2.16
CA GLU A 76 -20.25 4.22 -0.75
C GLU A 76 -18.87 4.87 -0.55
N VAL A 77 -18.74 5.73 0.47
CA VAL A 77 -17.52 6.53 0.67
C VAL A 77 -16.30 5.64 0.95
N ASN A 78 -16.49 4.56 1.71
CA ASN A 78 -15.40 3.73 2.21
C ASN A 78 -15.34 2.34 1.57
N GLU A 79 -16.08 2.11 0.49
CA GLU A 79 -16.17 0.81 -0.14
C GLU A 79 -16.11 0.92 -1.66
N LEU A 80 -15.39 0.02 -2.29
CA LEU A 80 -15.44 -0.26 -3.72
C LEU A 80 -15.67 -1.75 -3.94
N GLU A 81 -16.06 -2.11 -5.15
CA GLU A 81 -16.05 -3.51 -5.59
C GLU A 81 -14.97 -3.72 -6.64
N VAL A 82 -14.33 -4.88 -6.58
CA VAL A 82 -13.31 -5.28 -7.55
C VAL A 82 -13.65 -6.63 -8.15
N GLU A 83 -13.20 -6.87 -9.38
CA GLU A 83 -13.42 -8.14 -10.06
C GLU A 83 -12.18 -8.52 -10.88
N ASN A 84 -11.65 -9.72 -10.62
CA ASN A 84 -10.58 -10.30 -11.41
C ASN A 84 -11.17 -11.16 -12.53
N LEU A 85 -11.10 -10.67 -13.76
CA LEU A 85 -11.58 -11.31 -14.98
C LEU A 85 -10.57 -12.31 -15.56
N SER A 86 -9.33 -12.34 -15.05
CA SER A 86 -8.33 -13.32 -15.50
C SER A 86 -8.80 -14.72 -15.24
N LYS A 87 -8.53 -15.63 -16.18
CA LYS A 87 -8.87 -17.04 -16.04
C LYS A 87 -7.90 -17.83 -15.18
N THR A 88 -6.66 -17.32 -15.05
CA THR A 88 -5.53 -18.11 -14.51
C THR A 88 -4.62 -17.32 -13.57
N GLN A 89 -4.67 -15.99 -13.55
CA GLN A 89 -3.75 -15.14 -12.79
C GLN A 89 -4.48 -14.46 -11.65
N ASP A 90 -3.92 -14.57 -10.47
CA ASP A 90 -4.34 -13.80 -9.31
C ASP A 90 -3.87 -12.35 -9.45
N VAL A 91 -4.51 -11.41 -8.75
CA VAL A 91 -4.12 -9.99 -8.74
C VAL A 91 -3.80 -9.56 -7.33
N PHE A 92 -2.61 -8.99 -7.13
CA PHE A 92 -2.21 -8.37 -5.88
C PHE A 92 -2.58 -6.89 -5.87
N ILE A 93 -3.39 -6.52 -4.89
CA ILE A 93 -3.68 -5.14 -4.52
C ILE A 93 -2.80 -4.79 -3.34
N GLN A 94 -2.08 -3.67 -3.43
CA GLN A 94 -1.27 -3.15 -2.34
C GLN A 94 -2.03 -2.02 -1.63
N SER A 95 -2.09 -2.06 -0.30
CA SER A 95 -2.55 -0.89 0.46
C SER A 95 -1.74 0.34 0.08
N GLY A 96 -2.43 1.42 -0.31
CA GLY A 96 -1.82 2.64 -0.83
C GLY A 96 -1.87 2.78 -2.36
N ASP A 97 -2.31 1.75 -3.09
CA ASP A 97 -2.61 1.89 -4.51
C ASP A 97 -3.72 2.92 -4.72
N ILE A 98 -3.59 3.74 -5.76
CA ILE A 98 -4.60 4.74 -6.13
C ILE A 98 -5.32 4.27 -7.38
N VAL A 99 -6.65 4.44 -7.40
CA VAL A 99 -7.48 4.30 -8.59
C VAL A 99 -8.14 5.62 -8.93
N LYS A 100 -8.11 5.99 -10.21
CA LYS A 100 -8.53 7.28 -10.75
C LYS A 100 -9.89 7.16 -11.43
N GLY A 101 -10.79 8.07 -11.14
CA GLY A 101 -12.11 8.13 -11.78
C GLY A 101 -13.25 8.02 -10.79
N GLY A 102 -14.28 7.26 -11.16
CA GLY A 102 -15.48 7.14 -10.34
C GLY A 102 -16.09 8.50 -9.97
N LYS A 103 -16.71 8.57 -8.81
CA LYS A 103 -17.20 9.83 -8.24
C LYS A 103 -16.09 10.65 -7.59
N GLN A 104 -15.03 10.00 -7.14
CA GLN A 104 -13.80 10.58 -6.57
C GLN A 104 -12.66 9.60 -6.72
N ASP A 105 -11.43 10.07 -6.90
CA ASP A 105 -10.24 9.23 -6.85
C ASP A 105 -10.12 8.54 -5.47
N ARG A 106 -9.70 7.27 -5.45
CA ARG A 106 -9.63 6.47 -4.22
C ARG A 106 -8.22 5.95 -3.96
N VAL A 107 -7.87 5.82 -2.68
CA VAL A 107 -6.77 4.98 -2.20
C VAL A 107 -7.33 3.67 -1.66
N LEU A 108 -6.72 2.55 -2.05
CA LEU A 108 -7.10 1.24 -1.54
C LEU A 108 -6.46 1.01 -0.17
N ALA A 109 -7.26 0.65 0.82
CA ALA A 109 -6.80 0.55 2.21
C ALA A 109 -6.16 -0.80 2.56
N VAL A 110 -6.36 -1.82 1.75
CA VAL A 110 -5.99 -3.20 2.06
C VAL A 110 -4.89 -3.73 1.15
N SER A 111 -4.06 -4.65 1.69
CA SER A 111 -3.17 -5.48 0.89
C SER A 111 -3.77 -6.88 0.81
N ILE A 112 -4.19 -7.28 -0.40
CA ILE A 112 -4.94 -8.51 -0.60
C ILE A 112 -4.64 -9.13 -1.99
N ILE A 113 -4.76 -10.45 -2.07
CA ILE A 113 -4.73 -11.17 -3.35
C ILE A 113 -6.17 -11.50 -3.75
N ILE A 114 -6.57 -11.06 -4.93
CA ILE A 114 -7.86 -11.36 -5.53
C ILE A 114 -7.67 -12.53 -6.52
N PRO A 115 -8.24 -13.70 -6.23
CA PRO A 115 -8.02 -14.89 -7.05
C PRO A 115 -8.60 -14.72 -8.46
N ALA A 116 -8.06 -15.49 -9.41
CA ALA A 116 -8.62 -15.57 -10.75
C ALA A 116 -10.10 -15.93 -10.73
N ARG A 117 -10.91 -15.29 -11.59
CA ARG A 117 -12.37 -15.47 -11.66
C ARG A 117 -13.09 -15.23 -10.32
N SER A 118 -12.66 -14.21 -9.59
CA SER A 118 -13.16 -13.96 -8.24
C SER A 118 -14.66 -13.63 -8.16
N GLY A 119 -15.27 -13.20 -9.28
CA GLY A 119 -16.50 -12.42 -9.20
C GLY A 119 -16.26 -11.08 -8.50
N ARG A 120 -17.32 -10.40 -8.08
CA ARG A 120 -17.21 -9.11 -7.37
C ARG A 120 -16.89 -9.31 -5.90
N VAL A 121 -15.86 -8.61 -5.44
CA VAL A 121 -15.36 -8.63 -4.06
C VAL A 121 -15.36 -7.20 -3.54
N LYS A 122 -15.96 -6.97 -2.38
CA LYS A 122 -15.92 -5.67 -1.70
C LYS A 122 -14.57 -5.44 -1.06
N ILE A 123 -14.04 -4.24 -1.24
CA ILE A 123 -12.78 -3.81 -0.64
C ILE A 123 -12.91 -2.44 0.00
N GLU A 124 -12.13 -2.20 1.02
CA GLU A 124 -12.09 -0.92 1.71
C GLU A 124 -11.23 0.09 0.95
N ALA A 125 -11.75 1.29 0.77
CA ALA A 125 -11.08 2.40 0.09
C ALA A 125 -11.46 3.74 0.72
N PHE A 126 -10.63 4.77 0.50
CA PHE A 126 -10.88 6.13 0.98
C PHE A 126 -10.70 7.13 -0.15
N CYS A 127 -11.46 8.24 -0.08
CA CYS A 127 -11.36 9.31 -1.08
C CYS A 127 -10.04 10.08 -0.89
N VAL A 128 -9.25 10.20 -1.95
CA VAL A 128 -8.05 11.07 -2.00
C VAL A 128 -8.30 12.36 -2.77
N GLU A 129 -9.55 12.72 -2.86
CA GLU A 129 -10.09 13.94 -3.45
C GLU A 129 -11.31 14.36 -2.64
N SER A 130 -11.45 15.62 -2.30
CA SER A 130 -12.61 16.13 -1.57
C SER A 130 -13.49 17.02 -2.45
N GLY A 131 -14.80 17.09 -2.14
CA GLY A 131 -15.74 18.00 -2.77
C GLY A 131 -16.28 17.60 -4.14
N ARG A 132 -15.69 16.61 -4.83
CA ARG A 132 -16.26 16.05 -6.07
C ARG A 132 -17.09 14.81 -5.74
N TRP A 133 -18.28 14.73 -6.26
CA TRP A 133 -19.16 13.56 -6.14
C TRP A 133 -19.84 13.25 -7.47
N GLN A 134 -19.11 13.46 -8.55
CA GLN A 134 -19.55 13.28 -9.94
C GLN A 134 -18.34 12.96 -10.81
N LYS A 135 -18.59 12.54 -12.06
CA LYS A 135 -17.52 12.30 -13.02
C LYS A 135 -16.68 13.57 -13.26
N ARG A 136 -15.40 13.41 -13.50
CA ARG A 136 -14.49 14.47 -13.89
C ARG A 136 -14.29 14.44 -15.42
N GLY A 137 -14.80 15.45 -16.11
CA GLY A 137 -14.69 15.51 -17.57
C GLY A 137 -15.29 14.29 -18.26
N SER A 138 -14.48 13.58 -19.06
CA SER A 138 -14.85 12.37 -19.80
C SER A 138 -14.60 11.06 -19.03
N GLU A 139 -14.13 11.13 -17.76
CA GLU A 139 -13.90 9.94 -16.94
C GLU A 139 -15.21 9.17 -16.70
N ASP A 140 -15.11 7.85 -16.57
CA ASP A 140 -16.25 7.00 -16.22
C ASP A 140 -16.59 7.20 -14.74
N SER A 141 -17.88 7.49 -14.43
CA SER A 141 -18.35 7.65 -13.06
C SER A 141 -18.65 6.33 -12.36
N THR A 142 -18.63 5.21 -13.08
CA THR A 142 -18.99 3.87 -12.58
C THR A 142 -17.79 2.95 -12.41
N LYS A 143 -16.65 3.31 -13.01
CA LYS A 143 -15.42 2.52 -13.00
C LYS A 143 -14.20 3.40 -12.84
N PHE A 144 -13.11 2.75 -12.47
CA PHE A 144 -11.82 3.40 -12.28
C PHE A 144 -10.79 2.94 -13.31
N THR A 145 -9.78 3.76 -13.49
CA THR A 145 -8.53 3.44 -14.19
C THR A 145 -7.39 3.36 -13.20
N SER A 146 -6.29 2.70 -13.59
CA SER A 146 -5.07 2.67 -12.79
C SER A 146 -4.44 4.06 -12.67
N SER A 147 -3.79 4.32 -11.56
CA SER A 147 -3.04 5.55 -11.27
C SER A 147 -1.68 5.64 -11.98
N ASN A 148 -1.30 4.67 -12.79
CA ASN A 148 -0.02 4.66 -13.51
C ASN A 148 1.20 4.95 -12.60
N ASP A 149 1.71 3.94 -11.93
CA ASP A 149 2.97 3.96 -11.15
C ASP A 149 2.97 4.82 -9.87
N ARG A 150 1.84 5.17 -9.33
CA ARG A 150 1.78 6.01 -8.12
C ARG A 150 1.19 5.27 -6.94
N ILE A 151 1.89 5.38 -5.82
CA ILE A 151 1.39 4.97 -4.52
C ILE A 151 1.45 6.16 -3.57
N VAL A 152 0.62 6.14 -2.54
CA VAL A 152 0.54 7.24 -1.58
C VAL A 152 1.72 7.25 -0.60
N THR A 153 1.91 8.37 0.11
CA THR A 153 2.91 8.47 1.18
C THR A 153 2.64 7.46 2.30
N ARG A 154 3.68 7.16 3.09
CA ARG A 154 3.56 6.29 4.26
C ARG A 154 2.48 6.77 5.23
N GLU A 155 2.43 8.06 5.52
CA GLU A 155 1.49 8.69 6.46
C GLU A 155 0.05 8.54 5.95
N LEU A 156 -0.21 8.77 4.67
CA LEU A 156 -1.52 8.59 4.06
C LEU A 156 -1.93 7.12 4.06
N LYS A 157 -0.99 6.21 3.78
CA LYS A 157 -1.23 4.77 3.87
C LYS A 157 -1.64 4.34 5.28
N ILE A 158 -0.99 4.88 6.32
CA ILE A 158 -1.35 4.63 7.72
C ILE A 158 -2.75 5.18 8.01
N ALA A 159 -3.08 6.41 7.56
CA ALA A 159 -4.39 7.01 7.73
C ALA A 159 -5.50 6.15 7.11
N ALA A 160 -5.29 5.62 5.91
CA ALA A 160 -6.26 4.78 5.23
C ALA A 160 -6.39 3.38 5.85
N ASN A 161 -5.27 2.74 6.20
CA ASN A 161 -5.26 1.33 6.63
C ASN A 161 -5.48 1.15 8.13
N ALA A 162 -4.83 1.96 8.97
CA ALA A 162 -4.82 1.79 10.42
C ALA A 162 -5.87 2.65 11.13
N THR A 163 -5.92 3.95 10.84
CA THR A 163 -6.89 4.85 11.48
C THR A 163 -8.27 4.82 10.83
N ARG A 164 -8.35 4.45 9.56
CA ARG A 164 -9.61 4.33 8.80
C ARG A 164 -10.47 5.61 8.90
N SER A 165 -9.82 6.76 8.89
CA SER A 165 -10.44 8.07 9.01
C SER A 165 -10.38 8.82 7.69
N GLN A 166 -11.55 9.08 7.08
CA GLN A 166 -11.62 9.85 5.84
C GLN A 166 -11.07 11.27 6.04
N GLN A 167 -11.31 11.89 7.18
CA GLN A 167 -10.79 13.22 7.47
C GLN A 167 -9.26 13.22 7.53
N GLU A 168 -8.67 12.23 8.23
CA GLU A 168 -7.22 12.12 8.32
C GLU A 168 -6.59 11.83 6.96
N VAL A 169 -7.24 11.03 6.10
CA VAL A 169 -6.79 10.81 4.72
C VAL A 169 -6.73 12.14 3.96
N TRP A 170 -7.75 13.00 4.04
CA TRP A 170 -7.73 14.32 3.40
C TRP A 170 -6.64 15.24 3.97
N ASP A 171 -6.40 15.20 5.27
CA ASP A 171 -5.33 15.99 5.90
C ASP A 171 -3.97 15.54 5.36
N LYS A 172 -3.75 14.22 5.21
CA LYS A 172 -2.51 13.68 4.62
C LYS A 172 -2.39 13.95 3.11
N VAL A 173 -3.49 14.04 2.39
CA VAL A 173 -3.50 14.52 0.99
C VAL A 173 -3.00 15.96 0.92
N ASN A 174 -3.53 16.85 1.77
CA ASN A 174 -3.12 18.25 1.81
C ASN A 174 -1.63 18.38 2.17
N GLU A 175 -1.14 17.62 3.15
CA GLU A 175 0.29 17.58 3.50
C GLU A 175 1.15 17.13 2.31
N ALA A 176 0.74 16.07 1.62
CA ALA A 176 1.46 15.55 0.45
C ALA A 176 1.52 16.59 -0.68
N GLN A 177 0.40 17.24 -0.99
CA GLN A 177 0.34 18.31 -1.99
C GLN A 177 1.24 19.50 -1.62
N GLY A 178 1.26 19.89 -0.34
CA GLY A 178 2.14 20.93 0.18
C GLY A 178 3.62 20.60 0.01
N ARG A 179 4.03 19.37 0.38
CA ARG A 179 5.41 18.89 0.21
C ARG A 179 5.81 18.81 -1.27
N LEU A 180 4.94 18.31 -2.13
CA LEU A 180 5.19 18.26 -3.58
C LEU A 180 5.37 19.68 -4.14
N SER A 181 4.50 20.62 -3.76
CA SER A 181 4.58 22.02 -4.20
C SER A 181 5.89 22.66 -3.77
N THR A 182 6.32 22.43 -2.53
CA THR A 182 7.62 22.91 -2.02
C THR A 182 8.78 22.32 -2.81
N ASN A 183 8.75 21.01 -3.08
CA ASN A 183 9.82 20.32 -3.79
C ASN A 183 10.00 20.80 -5.24
N VAL A 184 8.91 21.09 -5.94
CA VAL A 184 8.96 21.57 -7.34
C VAL A 184 8.98 23.10 -7.46
N GLY A 185 8.86 23.84 -6.37
CA GLY A 185 8.87 25.30 -6.34
C GLY A 185 7.62 25.96 -6.95
N ALA A 186 6.52 25.22 -7.10
CA ALA A 186 5.26 25.71 -7.67
C ALA A 186 4.06 24.91 -7.15
N THR A 187 2.85 25.46 -7.23
CA THR A 187 1.64 24.70 -6.87
C THR A 187 1.43 23.48 -7.77
N VAL A 188 1.18 22.33 -7.16
CA VAL A 188 0.84 21.10 -7.85
C VAL A 188 -0.67 20.85 -7.92
N ASN A 189 -1.48 21.70 -7.28
CA ASN A 189 -2.92 21.59 -7.26
C ASN A 189 -3.50 21.83 -8.66
N SER A 190 -4.28 20.90 -9.17
CA SER A 190 -4.92 21.04 -10.47
C SER A 190 -6.08 22.03 -10.44
N ALA A 191 -6.23 22.85 -11.50
CA ALA A 191 -7.39 23.73 -11.63
C ALA A 191 -8.71 22.94 -11.82
N VAL A 192 -8.64 21.70 -12.31
CA VAL A 192 -9.81 20.84 -12.54
C VAL A 192 -10.36 20.26 -11.22
N SER A 193 -9.47 19.88 -10.31
CA SER A 193 -9.80 19.46 -8.95
C SER A 193 -8.61 19.71 -8.02
N ARG A 194 -8.70 20.76 -7.21
CA ARG A 194 -7.58 21.22 -6.38
C ARG A 194 -7.20 20.23 -5.29
N SER A 195 -8.15 19.44 -4.82
CA SER A 195 -7.97 18.46 -3.75
C SER A 195 -7.57 17.07 -4.25
N SER A 196 -7.53 16.83 -5.57
CA SER A 196 -7.13 15.52 -6.12
C SER A 196 -5.65 15.29 -5.95
N LEU A 197 -5.28 14.30 -5.13
CA LEU A 197 -3.89 13.84 -5.01
C LEU A 197 -3.41 13.28 -6.36
N GLN A 198 -4.26 12.51 -7.06
CA GLN A 198 -3.91 11.92 -8.34
C GLN A 198 -3.48 12.97 -9.37
N LEU A 199 -4.26 14.05 -9.52
CA LEU A 199 -3.89 15.13 -10.45
C LEU A 199 -2.63 15.89 -10.01
N SER A 200 -2.36 15.97 -8.72
CA SER A 200 -1.11 16.55 -8.21
C SER A 200 0.09 15.66 -8.53
N LEU A 201 -0.04 14.34 -8.46
CA LEU A 201 1.00 13.38 -8.87
C LEU A 201 1.23 13.40 -10.39
N GLU A 202 0.20 13.69 -11.18
CA GLU A 202 0.28 13.85 -12.64
C GLU A 202 0.81 15.24 -13.08
N ASN A 203 1.07 16.16 -12.14
CA ASN A 203 1.63 17.47 -12.46
C ASN A 203 2.96 17.31 -13.20
N LYS A 204 3.13 18.05 -14.30
CA LYS A 204 4.33 17.91 -15.18
C LYS A 204 5.65 18.10 -14.46
N GLN A 205 5.74 19.00 -13.49
CA GLN A 205 6.96 19.24 -12.72
C GLN A 205 7.24 18.09 -11.74
N VAL A 206 6.19 17.52 -11.14
CA VAL A 206 6.31 16.33 -10.28
C VAL A 206 6.80 15.15 -11.11
N VAL A 207 6.18 14.89 -12.26
CA VAL A 207 6.60 13.81 -13.18
C VAL A 207 8.03 14.00 -13.65
N ALA A 208 8.43 15.23 -14.03
CA ALA A 208 9.79 15.52 -14.44
C ALA A 208 10.80 15.22 -13.32
N SER A 209 10.50 15.66 -12.09
CA SER A 209 11.35 15.40 -10.92
C SER A 209 11.50 13.90 -10.63
N VAL A 210 10.40 13.13 -10.68
CA VAL A 210 10.45 11.67 -10.48
C VAL A 210 11.30 10.99 -11.55
N ASN A 211 11.17 11.41 -12.81
CA ASN A 211 11.91 10.82 -13.91
C ASN A 211 13.44 11.01 -13.80
N GLU A 212 13.92 11.99 -13.05
CA GLU A 212 15.34 12.13 -12.75
C GLU A 212 15.88 10.97 -11.90
N TYR A 213 15.04 10.43 -11.00
CA TYR A 213 15.42 9.29 -10.15
C TYR A 213 15.25 7.93 -10.86
N VAL A 214 14.32 7.84 -11.81
CA VAL A 214 14.06 6.58 -12.54
C VAL A 214 15.12 6.29 -13.59
N LYS A 215 15.84 7.31 -14.07
CA LYS A 215 16.87 7.17 -15.12
C LYS A 215 18.23 6.71 -14.60
N GLU A 216 18.46 6.72 -13.30
CA GLU A 216 19.68 6.31 -12.62
C GLU A 216 19.60 4.85 -12.11
#